data_b7ab021e11f06633ae64467a76d88e75
#
_entry.id   b7ab021e11f06633ae64467a76d88e75
#
_cell.length_a   1.000
_cell.length_b   1.000
_cell.length_c   1.000
_cell.angle_alpha   90.00
_cell.angle_beta   90.00
_cell.angle_gamma   90.00
#
_symmetry.space_group_name_H-M   'P 1'
#
loop_
_entity.id
_entity.type
_entity.pdbx_description
1 polymer ?
#
loop_
_entity_poly.entity_id
_entity_poly.type
_entity_poly.pdbx_seq_one_letter_code
_entity_poly.pdbx_strand_id
1 'polypeptide(L)'
;MAKNDVSYGRIHTVEDLGHLVRAHRKGKGLTLETVSGLGNLSTRFLSEFERGKETAEIGKILKALRTLGLDVIVQPRGGSTPSSHGAHSPQTGTDKS
;
A
#
# COMPACT_ATOMS: atom_id res chain seq x y z
N MET A 1 2.90 -24.10 1.44
CA MET A 1 2.85 -23.82 0.95
C MET A 1 2.66 -22.71 0.82
N ALA A 2 2.96 -22.31 0.60
CA ALA A 2 3.08 -21.17 0.53
C ALA A 2 2.23 -20.53 -0.18
N LYS A 3 1.18 -20.75 -0.20
CA LYS A 3 0.39 -20.14 -0.89
C LYS A 3 0.41 -18.80 -0.63
N ASN A 4 0.90 -18.26 0.27
CA ASN A 4 0.88 -16.93 0.45
C ASN A 4 2.12 -16.30 0.28
N ASP A 5 2.85 -16.47 -0.77
CA ASP A 5 4.07 -15.87 -1.06
C ASP A 5 3.93 -14.44 -1.39
N VAL A 6 3.65 -13.59 -0.48
CA VAL A 6 3.51 -12.17 -0.70
C VAL A 6 4.86 -11.51 -0.55
N SER A 7 5.27 -10.76 -1.56
CA SER A 7 6.52 -10.04 -1.49
C SER A 7 6.28 -8.66 -0.92
N TYR A 8 6.33 -8.55 0.37
CA TYR A 8 6.22 -7.26 1.02
C TYR A 8 7.52 -6.48 0.82
N GLY A 9 7.44 -5.18 1.02
CA GLY A 9 8.64 -4.36 1.00
C GLY A 9 8.63 -3.39 -0.14
N ARG A 10 9.63 -3.47 -1.01
CA ARG A 10 9.80 -2.44 -2.02
C ARG A 10 8.75 -2.50 -3.12
N ILE A 11 8.22 -1.33 -3.44
CA ILE A 11 7.22 -1.17 -4.48
C ILE A 11 7.74 -0.10 -5.42
N HIS A 12 7.80 -0.39 -6.70
CA HIS A 12 8.26 0.56 -7.69
C HIS A 12 7.15 1.07 -8.59
N THR A 13 6.09 0.31 -8.77
CA THR A 13 5.01 0.69 -9.68
C THR A 13 3.67 0.42 -9.03
N VAL A 14 2.63 1.01 -9.59
CA VAL A 14 1.29 0.72 -9.13
C VAL A 14 0.95 -0.75 -9.38
N GLU A 15 1.48 -1.29 -10.45
CA GLU A 15 1.26 -2.70 -10.74
C GLU A 15 1.86 -3.58 -9.66
N ASP A 16 3.06 -3.26 -9.20
CA ASP A 16 3.68 -4.00 -8.09
C ASP A 16 2.79 -3.95 -6.86
N LEU A 17 2.30 -2.77 -6.54
CA LEU A 17 1.47 -2.59 -5.37
C LEU A 17 0.14 -3.33 -5.52
N GLY A 18 -0.45 -3.25 -6.69
CA GLY A 18 -1.71 -3.96 -6.94
C GLY A 18 -1.57 -5.46 -6.80
N HIS A 19 -0.48 -6.01 -7.33
CA HIS A 19 -0.23 -7.45 -7.22
C HIS A 19 -0.02 -7.86 -5.76
N LEU A 20 0.71 -7.05 -5.01
CA LEU A 20 0.96 -7.34 -3.61
C LEU A 20 -0.34 -7.31 -2.82
N VAL A 21 -1.16 -6.31 -3.08
CA VAL A 21 -2.44 -6.16 -2.38
C VAL A 21 -3.34 -7.36 -2.68
N ARG A 22 -3.38 -7.78 -3.95
CA ARG A 22 -4.20 -8.92 -4.32
C ARG A 22 -3.73 -10.18 -3.61
N ALA A 23 -2.43 -10.42 -3.61
CA ALA A 23 -1.88 -11.60 -2.96
C ALA A 23 -2.15 -11.58 -1.46
N HIS A 24 -1.98 -10.41 -0.84
CA HIS A 24 -2.23 -10.26 0.59
C HIS A 24 -3.70 -10.50 0.91
N ARG A 25 -4.60 -9.91 0.11
CA ARG A 25 -6.04 -10.09 0.30
C ARG A 25 -6.42 -11.56 0.19
N LYS A 26 -5.94 -12.22 -0.87
CA LYS A 26 -6.25 -13.63 -1.09
C LYS A 26 -5.67 -14.51 0.00
N GLY A 27 -4.48 -14.16 0.46
CA GLY A 27 -3.85 -14.89 1.56
C GLY A 27 -4.66 -14.83 2.84
N LYS A 28 -5.43 -13.76 3.02
CA LYS A 28 -6.30 -13.65 4.17
C LYS A 28 -7.69 -14.21 3.91
N GLY A 29 -7.93 -14.74 2.73
CA GLY A 29 -9.23 -15.31 2.40
C GLY A 29 -10.33 -14.29 2.20
N LEU A 30 -9.96 -13.06 1.84
CA LEU A 30 -10.95 -11.99 1.70
C LEU A 30 -11.34 -11.79 0.25
N THR A 31 -12.63 -11.58 0.03
CA THR A 31 -13.14 -11.27 -1.29
C THR A 31 -13.08 -9.78 -1.52
N LEU A 32 -13.20 -9.36 -2.78
CA LEU A 32 -13.29 -7.95 -3.10
C LEU A 32 -14.51 -7.33 -2.42
N GLU A 33 -15.62 -8.06 -2.39
CA GLU A 33 -16.82 -7.54 -1.75
C GLU A 33 -16.61 -7.28 -0.26
N THR A 34 -15.91 -8.17 0.40
CA THR A 34 -15.64 -7.99 1.82
C THR A 34 -14.79 -6.75 2.06
N VAL A 35 -13.72 -6.59 1.30
CA VAL A 35 -12.86 -5.43 1.45
C VAL A 35 -13.61 -4.16 1.08
N SER A 36 -14.43 -4.23 0.04
CA SER A 36 -15.28 -3.10 -0.37
C SER A 36 -16.14 -2.65 0.80
N GLY A 37 -16.79 -3.57 1.46
CA GLY A 37 -17.66 -3.23 2.58
C GLY A 37 -16.90 -2.66 3.76
N LEU A 38 -15.78 -3.28 4.11
CA LEU A 38 -14.99 -2.84 5.25
C LEU A 38 -14.37 -1.47 5.02
N GLY A 39 -13.92 -1.20 3.81
CA GLY A 39 -13.22 0.02 3.50
C GLY A 39 -14.07 1.11 2.88
N ASN A 40 -15.34 0.81 2.64
CA ASN A 40 -16.21 1.74 1.95
C ASN A 40 -15.61 2.16 0.61
N LEU A 41 -15.17 1.17 -0.15
CA LEU A 41 -14.58 1.37 -1.48
C LEU A 41 -15.38 0.53 -2.46
N SER A 42 -15.43 0.92 -3.73
CA SER A 42 -16.16 0.12 -4.70
C SER A 42 -15.32 -1.10 -5.09
N THR A 43 -15.99 -2.19 -5.40
CA THR A 43 -15.29 -3.38 -5.88
C THR A 43 -14.60 -3.08 -7.20
N ARG A 44 -15.19 -2.21 -8.01
CA ARG A 44 -14.57 -1.84 -9.27
C ARG A 44 -13.24 -1.13 -9.04
N PHE A 45 -13.21 -0.18 -8.10
CA PHE A 45 -11.95 0.49 -7.76
C PHE A 45 -10.91 -0.52 -7.32
N LEU A 46 -11.30 -1.42 -6.41
CA LEU A 46 -10.36 -2.41 -5.89
C LEU A 46 -9.84 -3.33 -6.98
N SER A 47 -10.73 -3.79 -7.85
CA SER A 47 -10.34 -4.66 -8.94
C SER A 47 -9.37 -3.97 -9.89
N GLU A 48 -9.64 -2.72 -10.25
CA GLU A 48 -8.78 -1.99 -11.15
C GLU A 48 -7.43 -1.69 -10.53
N PHE A 49 -7.45 -1.33 -9.23
CA PHE A 49 -6.22 -1.07 -8.52
C PHE A 49 -5.35 -2.34 -8.45
N GLU A 50 -5.95 -3.49 -8.17
CA GLU A 50 -5.20 -4.74 -8.09
C GLU A 50 -4.60 -5.13 -9.43
N ARG A 51 -5.17 -4.63 -10.53
CA ARG A 51 -4.61 -4.86 -11.85
C ARG A 51 -3.60 -3.80 -12.27
N GLY A 52 -3.30 -2.85 -11.39
CA GLY A 52 -2.24 -1.89 -11.66
C GLY A 52 -2.67 -0.62 -12.35
N LYS A 53 -3.93 -0.22 -12.16
CA LYS A 53 -4.40 1.02 -12.81
C LYS A 53 -3.66 2.21 -12.24
N GLU A 54 -2.86 2.84 -13.07
CA GLU A 54 -1.97 3.92 -12.63
C GLU A 54 -2.72 5.19 -12.23
N THR A 55 -3.94 5.35 -12.70
CA THR A 55 -4.71 6.54 -12.37
C THR A 55 -5.58 6.33 -11.13
N ALA A 56 -5.36 5.25 -10.38
CA ALA A 56 -6.13 5.02 -9.17
C ALA A 56 -5.84 6.13 -8.18
N GLU A 57 -6.89 6.62 -7.53
CA GLU A 57 -6.76 7.73 -6.60
C GLU A 57 -5.98 7.32 -5.36
N ILE A 58 -4.93 8.05 -5.04
CA ILE A 58 -4.02 7.66 -3.96
C ILE A 58 -4.72 7.60 -2.61
N GLY A 59 -5.65 8.49 -2.34
CA GLY A 59 -6.37 8.46 -1.07
C GLY A 59 -7.13 7.16 -0.88
N LYS A 60 -7.73 6.67 -1.95
CA LYS A 60 -8.44 5.40 -1.89
C LYS A 60 -7.50 4.23 -1.79
N ILE A 61 -6.33 4.33 -2.43
CA ILE A 61 -5.31 3.30 -2.30
C ILE A 61 -4.88 3.18 -0.85
N LEU A 62 -4.58 4.30 -0.21
CA LEU A 62 -4.14 4.28 1.18
C LEU A 62 -5.23 3.71 2.09
N LYS A 63 -6.49 4.01 1.77
CA LYS A 63 -7.59 3.47 2.55
C LYS A 63 -7.69 1.96 2.39
N ALA A 64 -7.50 1.46 1.17
CA ALA A 64 -7.51 0.02 0.93
C ALA A 64 -6.40 -0.66 1.72
N LEU A 65 -5.22 -0.07 1.73
CA LEU A 65 -4.09 -0.64 2.45
C LEU A 65 -4.37 -0.72 3.93
N ARG A 66 -4.91 0.37 4.51
CA ARG A 66 -5.27 0.36 5.92
C ARG A 66 -6.33 -0.68 6.22
N THR A 67 -7.31 -0.81 5.35
CA THR A 67 -8.38 -1.77 5.53
C THR A 67 -7.83 -3.20 5.58
N LEU A 68 -6.77 -3.43 4.83
CA LEU A 68 -6.15 -4.76 4.78
C LEU A 68 -5.04 -4.94 5.81
N GLY A 69 -4.82 -3.94 6.65
CA GLY A 69 -3.79 -4.05 7.69
C GLY A 69 -2.38 -3.86 7.17
N LEU A 70 -2.22 -3.11 6.08
CA LEU A 70 -0.90 -2.86 5.52
C LEU A 70 -0.45 -1.44 5.84
N ASP A 71 0.81 -1.31 6.23
CA ASP A 71 1.40 -0.01 6.51
C ASP A 71 2.22 0.46 5.32
N VAL A 72 2.20 1.76 5.08
CA VAL A 72 3.02 2.36 4.04
C VAL A 72 4.15 3.14 4.70
N ILE A 73 5.36 2.82 4.30
CA ILE A 73 6.53 3.49 4.84
C ILE A 73 7.28 4.11 3.67
N VAL A 74 7.64 5.37 3.80
CA VAL A 74 8.37 6.09 2.76
C VAL A 74 9.79 6.33 3.26
N GLN A 75 10.76 5.91 2.46
CA GLN A 75 12.15 6.01 2.83
C GLN A 75 12.95 6.59 1.69
N PRO A 76 14.08 7.23 1.97
CA PRO A 76 14.93 7.69 0.90
C PRO A 76 15.43 6.52 0.09
N ARG A 77 15.53 6.71 -1.20
CA ARG A 77 16.08 5.70 -2.05
C ARG A 77 17.57 5.58 -1.75
N GLY A 78 18.07 4.42 -1.81
CA GLY A 78 19.45 4.23 -1.53
C GLY A 78 19.67 3.66 -0.18
N GLY A 79 18.71 3.61 0.59
CA GLY A 79 18.74 2.87 1.75
C GLY A 79 19.51 3.30 2.87
N SER A 80 19.94 4.16 3.04
CA SER A 80 20.63 4.36 4.05
C SER A 80 20.00 4.87 5.05
N THR A 81 19.81 4.82 5.69
CA THR A 81 19.24 5.16 6.54
C THR A 81 19.44 5.79 7.37
N PRO A 82 19.41 6.26 7.68
CA PRO A 82 19.62 6.86 8.40
C PRO A 82 19.27 6.96 9.57
N SER A 83 19.41 6.88 9.93
CA SER A 83 19.12 6.90 10.85
C SER A 83 18.85 7.67 11.58
N SER A 84 19.00 7.92 11.72
CA SER A 84 18.76 8.50 12.30
C SER A 84 18.39 9.41 12.70
N HIS A 85 18.52 9.74 12.63
CA HIS A 85 18.18 10.57 12.99
C HIS A 85 17.45 11.31 12.91
N GLY A 86 17.44 11.29 12.78
CA GLY A 86 16.81 11.86 12.69
C GLY A 86 16.24 12.66 12.64
N ALA A 87 16.35 12.70 12.66
CA ALA A 87 15.89 13.33 12.64
C ALA A 87 15.31 14.22 12.48
N HIS A 88 15.35 14.18 12.32
CA HIS A 88 14.81 14.99 12.25
C HIS A 88 14.09 15.66 11.90
N SER A 89 14.03 15.64 11.88
CA SER A 89 13.43 16.18 11.69
C SER A 89 12.77 16.94 11.35
N PRO A 90 12.87 17.10 11.40
CA PRO A 90 12.16 17.72 11.14
C PRO A 90 11.64 18.53 10.59
N GLN A 91 11.77 18.36 10.50
CA GLN A 91 11.40 19.01 10.12
C GLN A 91 10.76 19.52 9.58
N THR A 92 10.85 19.40 9.58
CA THR A 92 10.31 19.78 9.21
C THR A 92 9.61 20.34 8.69
N GLY A 93 9.71 20.39 8.68
CA GLY A 93 9.11 20.85 8.43
C GLY A 93 8.52 21.43 7.89
N THR A 94 8.52 21.38 7.79
CA THR A 94 8.01 21.86 7.45
C THR A 94 7.38 22.40 6.88
N ASP A 95 7.36 22.31 6.76
CA ASP A 95 6.82 22.76 6.33
C ASP A 95 6.21 23.31 5.85
N LYS A 96 6.23 23.49 5.66
CA LYS A 96 5.70 23.95 5.30
C LYS A 96 5.25 24.20 4.80
N SER A 97 5.34 24.06 4.58
CA SER A 97 4.86 24.21 4.16
C SER A 97 4.49 24.35 4.03
#